data_010d930a6d7954d4f1d65ac618b2cfe6
#
_entry.id   010d930a6d7954d4f1d65ac618b2cfe6
#
_cell.length_a   1.000
_cell.length_b   1.000
_cell.length_c   1.000
_cell.angle_alpha   90.00
_cell.angle_beta   90.00
_cell.angle_gamma   90.00
#
_symmetry.space_group_name_H-M   'P 1'
#
loop_
_entity.id
_entity.type
_entity.pdbx_description
1 polymer ?
#
loop_
_entity_poly.entity_id
_entity_poly.type
_entity_poly.pdbx_seq_one_letter_code
_entity_poly.pdbx_strand_id
1 'polypeptide(L)'
;MIQVKSTCLAYLAMAMMVLASLAVKAEDEMKPFILASVSSGNIADQLDGVKSELGGKGFEVVGEYSPYPTAHIIVVTNDALKKAAASHDRAGYVAGQRVTITRVGDEIQIAYTNPVYMGAAYRVKADLSAVADSLREALGADKEYGPEEGLTAEELEKYHYTFGMEYFDETNRLASYNSHKEAVAAVEKGLAAHIGGTSKVYRIDIPGSKQTVFGVSMAAKGETDNKFMDESFIMNEIDFKPLRSTGHLPYEILVKGSDVEALHGRFRIAVNFPDLSMMGENSFMNIMPSPDAIKDSLTLVAGGNLVDDF
;
A
#
# COMPACT_ATOMS: atom_id res chain seq x y z
N MET A 1 -60.59 -10.72 37.56
CA MET A 1 -59.31 -11.45 37.50
C MET A 1 -58.83 -11.63 36.04
N ILE A 2 -58.91 -10.58 35.16
CA ILE A 2 -58.60 -10.67 33.72
C ILE A 2 -57.76 -9.48 33.23
N GLN A 3 -57.21 -8.61 34.05
CA GLN A 3 -56.40 -7.44 33.58
C GLN A 3 -54.90 -7.56 33.75
N VAL A 4 -54.36 -8.62 34.36
CA VAL A 4 -52.91 -8.74 34.61
C VAL A 4 -52.17 -9.45 33.46
N LYS A 5 -52.85 -10.19 32.58
CA LYS A 5 -52.20 -10.94 31.48
C LYS A 5 -51.86 -10.13 30.23
N SER A 6 -52.53 -8.97 30.03
CA SER A 6 -52.32 -8.13 28.83
C SER A 6 -51.07 -7.23 28.91
N THR A 7 -50.70 -6.81 30.13
CA THR A 7 -49.54 -5.92 30.34
C THR A 7 -48.20 -6.66 30.25
N CYS A 8 -48.12 -7.93 30.65
CA CYS A 8 -46.90 -8.71 30.54
C CYS A 8 -46.54 -9.04 29.08
N LEU A 9 -47.54 -9.23 28.20
CA LEU A 9 -47.26 -9.53 26.77
C LEU A 9 -46.75 -8.28 26.03
N ALA A 10 -47.20 -7.08 26.41
CA ALA A 10 -46.75 -5.83 25.82
C ALA A 10 -45.29 -5.49 26.19
N TYR A 11 -44.87 -5.77 27.41
CA TYR A 11 -43.48 -5.58 27.86
C TYR A 11 -42.54 -6.62 27.25
N LEU A 12 -42.96 -7.85 26.99
CA LEU A 12 -42.16 -8.88 26.33
C LEU A 12 -41.95 -8.55 24.83
N ALA A 13 -42.99 -8.02 24.15
CA ALA A 13 -42.88 -7.59 22.77
C ALA A 13 -41.99 -6.33 22.60
N MET A 14 -42.07 -5.41 23.57
CA MET A 14 -41.20 -4.21 23.57
C MET A 14 -39.74 -4.53 23.90
N ALA A 15 -39.47 -5.51 24.77
CA ALA A 15 -38.10 -5.99 25.05
C ALA A 15 -37.48 -6.76 23.84
N MET A 16 -38.29 -7.50 23.06
CA MET A 16 -37.83 -8.14 21.83
C MET A 16 -37.55 -7.15 20.70
N MET A 17 -38.31 -6.04 20.59
CA MET A 17 -38.05 -5.00 19.61
C MET A 17 -36.76 -4.19 19.91
N VAL A 18 -36.41 -4.01 21.19
CA VAL A 18 -35.18 -3.31 21.60
C VAL A 18 -33.95 -4.17 21.36
N LEU A 19 -34.08 -5.51 21.44
CA LEU A 19 -32.94 -6.44 21.13
C LEU A 19 -32.72 -6.63 19.63
N ALA A 20 -33.70 -6.35 18.77
CA ALA A 20 -33.56 -6.44 17.33
C ALA A 20 -32.86 -5.22 16.69
N SER A 21 -32.74 -4.10 17.42
CA SER A 21 -32.10 -2.88 16.90
C SER A 21 -30.63 -2.71 17.23
N LEU A 22 -29.97 -3.71 17.81
CA LEU A 22 -28.54 -3.72 18.14
C LEU A 22 -27.74 -4.77 17.35
N ALA A 23 -28.22 -5.21 16.21
CA ALA A 23 -27.34 -5.76 15.20
C ALA A 23 -26.59 -4.58 14.54
N VAL A 24 -25.69 -3.93 15.27
CA VAL A 24 -24.58 -3.21 14.67
C VAL A 24 -23.91 -4.26 13.78
N LYS A 25 -24.04 -4.11 12.47
CA LYS A 25 -23.26 -4.88 11.52
C LYS A 25 -21.80 -4.59 11.92
N ALA A 26 -21.12 -5.57 12.51
CA ALA A 26 -19.70 -5.44 12.69
C ALA A 26 -19.14 -5.15 11.30
N GLU A 27 -18.51 -4.01 11.10
CA GLU A 27 -17.80 -3.76 9.86
C GLU A 27 -16.71 -4.83 9.75
N ASP A 28 -16.59 -5.44 8.58
CA ASP A 28 -15.59 -6.47 8.36
C ASP A 28 -14.20 -5.85 8.48
N GLU A 29 -13.42 -6.35 9.42
CA GLU A 29 -12.01 -6.00 9.55
C GLU A 29 -11.23 -6.53 8.35
N MET A 30 -10.32 -5.71 7.82
CA MET A 30 -9.49 -6.03 6.67
C MET A 30 -8.01 -5.98 7.06
N LYS A 31 -7.18 -6.72 6.31
CA LYS A 31 -5.72 -6.67 6.44
C LYS A 31 -5.06 -6.22 5.14
N PRO A 32 -3.84 -5.65 5.20
CA PRO A 32 -3.21 -5.01 4.06
C PRO A 32 -2.83 -5.94 2.92
N PHE A 33 -2.67 -7.24 3.19
CA PHE A 33 -2.20 -8.20 2.22
C PHE A 33 -3.08 -9.45 2.16
N ILE A 34 -3.11 -10.07 0.98
CA ILE A 34 -3.80 -11.35 0.72
C ILE A 34 -2.75 -12.36 0.27
N LEU A 35 -2.65 -13.47 1.00
CA LEU A 35 -1.91 -14.65 0.57
C LEU A 35 -2.73 -15.38 -0.48
N ALA A 36 -2.17 -15.52 -1.67
CA ALA A 36 -2.79 -16.27 -2.75
C ALA A 36 -2.49 -17.77 -2.63
N SER A 37 -1.22 -18.12 -2.43
CA SER A 37 -0.78 -19.50 -2.30
C SER A 37 0.60 -19.61 -1.67
N VAL A 38 0.92 -20.82 -1.18
CA VAL A 38 2.26 -21.25 -0.79
C VAL A 38 2.61 -22.51 -1.55
N SER A 39 3.79 -22.56 -2.15
CA SER A 39 4.28 -23.69 -2.92
C SER A 39 5.77 -23.90 -2.70
N SER A 40 6.34 -25.01 -3.18
CA SER A 40 7.78 -25.21 -3.30
C SER A 40 8.28 -24.76 -4.68
N GLY A 41 9.59 -24.51 -4.81
CA GLY A 41 10.22 -24.17 -6.10
C GLY A 41 11.03 -22.90 -6.07
N ASN A 42 11.12 -22.22 -7.20
CA ASN A 42 11.88 -20.97 -7.33
C ASN A 42 10.98 -19.82 -7.78
N ILE A 43 11.37 -18.59 -7.48
CA ILE A 43 10.68 -17.38 -7.92
C ILE A 43 10.51 -17.37 -9.44
N ALA A 44 11.57 -17.69 -10.19
CA ALA A 44 11.57 -17.69 -11.65
C ALA A 44 10.51 -18.61 -12.25
N ASP A 45 10.26 -19.77 -11.63
CA ASP A 45 9.29 -20.76 -12.11
C ASP A 45 7.84 -20.27 -11.99
N GLN A 46 7.57 -19.27 -11.14
CA GLN A 46 6.22 -18.73 -10.90
C GLN A 46 5.88 -17.53 -11.80
N LEU A 47 6.90 -16.80 -12.29
CA LEU A 47 6.72 -15.50 -12.94
C LEU A 47 5.76 -15.53 -14.14
N ASP A 48 5.99 -16.45 -15.08
CA ASP A 48 5.20 -16.51 -16.31
C ASP A 48 3.75 -16.94 -16.04
N GLY A 49 3.57 -17.89 -15.11
CA GLY A 49 2.24 -18.32 -14.67
C GLY A 49 1.45 -17.18 -14.05
N VAL A 50 2.03 -16.50 -13.07
CA VAL A 50 1.40 -15.35 -12.38
C VAL A 50 1.04 -14.24 -13.37
N LYS A 51 1.96 -13.86 -14.26
CA LYS A 51 1.68 -12.84 -15.29
C LYS A 51 0.58 -13.26 -16.26
N SER A 52 0.54 -14.54 -16.66
CA SER A 52 -0.49 -15.06 -17.54
C SER A 52 -1.89 -15.05 -16.89
N GLU A 53 -2.00 -15.47 -15.62
CA GLU A 53 -3.26 -15.46 -14.89
C GLU A 53 -3.79 -14.03 -14.68
N LEU A 54 -2.91 -13.09 -14.33
CA LEU A 54 -3.26 -11.68 -14.20
C LEU A 54 -3.74 -11.09 -15.53
N GLY A 55 -3.01 -11.37 -16.64
CA GLY A 55 -3.40 -10.94 -17.99
C GLY A 55 -4.75 -11.51 -18.40
N GLY A 56 -5.04 -12.80 -18.07
CA GLY A 56 -6.32 -13.46 -18.30
C GLY A 56 -7.51 -12.80 -17.59
N LYS A 57 -7.26 -12.00 -16.54
CA LYS A 57 -8.26 -11.24 -15.78
C LYS A 57 -8.23 -9.73 -16.09
N GLY A 58 -7.57 -9.33 -17.16
CA GLY A 58 -7.56 -7.96 -17.66
C GLY A 58 -6.60 -7.02 -16.91
N PHE A 59 -5.64 -7.56 -16.16
CA PHE A 59 -4.56 -6.77 -15.59
C PHE A 59 -3.42 -6.60 -16.59
N GLU A 60 -2.88 -5.39 -16.64
CA GLU A 60 -1.68 -5.01 -17.38
C GLU A 60 -0.49 -4.94 -16.42
N VAL A 61 0.61 -5.60 -16.74
CA VAL A 61 1.87 -5.44 -16.00
C VAL A 61 2.51 -4.12 -16.42
N VAL A 62 2.67 -3.20 -15.48
CA VAL A 62 3.25 -1.87 -15.71
C VAL A 62 4.68 -1.73 -15.24
N GLY A 63 5.17 -2.72 -14.47
CA GLY A 63 6.54 -2.81 -14.03
C GLY A 63 6.78 -4.01 -13.13
N GLU A 64 8.04 -4.40 -13.01
CA GLU A 64 8.46 -5.48 -12.14
C GLU A 64 9.91 -5.27 -11.69
N TYR A 65 10.27 -5.75 -10.50
CA TYR A 65 11.65 -5.71 -10.00
C TYR A 65 11.85 -6.63 -8.81
N SER A 66 13.12 -6.84 -8.44
CA SER A 66 13.50 -7.58 -7.24
C SER A 66 14.21 -6.62 -6.27
N PRO A 67 13.55 -6.21 -5.16
CA PRO A 67 14.19 -5.36 -4.15
C PRO A 67 15.36 -6.05 -3.46
N TYR A 68 15.30 -7.37 -3.32
CA TYR A 68 16.35 -8.23 -2.77
C TYR A 68 16.23 -9.65 -3.35
N PRO A 69 17.26 -10.52 -3.20
CA PRO A 69 17.32 -11.82 -3.92
C PRO A 69 16.18 -12.80 -3.63
N THR A 70 15.49 -12.64 -2.50
CA THR A 70 14.38 -13.53 -2.09
C THR A 70 13.01 -13.00 -2.42
N ALA A 71 12.90 -11.88 -3.15
CA ALA A 71 11.62 -11.27 -3.50
C ALA A 71 11.59 -10.78 -4.95
N HIS A 72 10.44 -10.93 -5.59
CA HIS A 72 10.10 -10.31 -6.86
C HIS A 72 8.72 -9.69 -6.77
N ILE A 73 8.58 -8.47 -7.26
CA ILE A 73 7.35 -7.69 -7.22
C ILE A 73 6.92 -7.39 -8.65
N ILE A 74 5.69 -7.73 -8.97
CA ILE A 74 5.01 -7.40 -10.23
C ILE A 74 3.98 -6.33 -9.89
N VAL A 75 4.02 -5.19 -10.56
CA VAL A 75 3.01 -4.15 -10.40
C VAL A 75 2.05 -4.19 -11.57
N VAL A 76 0.77 -4.27 -11.26
CA VAL A 76 -0.31 -4.37 -12.25
C VAL A 76 -1.31 -3.24 -12.09
N THR A 77 -1.94 -2.90 -13.19
CA THR A 77 -3.07 -1.96 -13.26
C THR A 77 -4.17 -2.50 -14.16
N ASN A 78 -5.34 -1.86 -14.14
CA ASN A 78 -6.40 -2.05 -15.11
C ASN A 78 -7.27 -0.79 -15.21
N ASP A 79 -8.27 -0.79 -16.08
CA ASP A 79 -9.13 0.38 -16.27
C ASP A 79 -9.96 0.73 -15.03
N ALA A 80 -10.34 -0.26 -14.21
CA ALA A 80 -11.06 -0.03 -12.96
C ALA A 80 -10.19 0.70 -11.93
N LEU A 81 -8.92 0.29 -11.78
CA LEU A 81 -7.94 0.95 -10.92
C LEU A 81 -7.63 2.37 -11.41
N LYS A 82 -7.40 2.56 -12.71
CA LYS A 82 -7.16 3.89 -13.30
C LYS A 82 -8.38 4.81 -13.10
N LYS A 83 -9.60 4.29 -13.22
CA LYS A 83 -10.83 5.03 -12.96
C LYS A 83 -10.97 5.39 -11.48
N ALA A 84 -10.68 4.46 -10.56
CA ALA A 84 -10.69 4.74 -9.12
C ALA A 84 -9.65 5.80 -8.76
N ALA A 85 -8.45 5.71 -9.32
CA ALA A 85 -7.36 6.68 -9.17
C ALA A 85 -7.71 8.10 -9.67
N ALA A 86 -8.65 8.22 -10.59
CA ALA A 86 -9.14 9.52 -11.09
C ALA A 86 -10.23 10.15 -10.20
N SER A 87 -10.72 9.47 -9.15
CA SER A 87 -11.90 9.88 -8.38
C SER A 87 -11.69 11.13 -7.53
N HIS A 88 -10.50 11.40 -7.08
CA HIS A 88 -10.13 12.60 -6.31
C HIS A 88 -8.60 12.82 -6.31
N ASP A 89 -8.18 13.96 -5.77
CA ASP A 89 -6.77 14.26 -5.53
C ASP A 89 -6.14 13.21 -4.61
N ARG A 90 -4.94 12.72 -4.97
CA ARG A 90 -4.18 11.65 -4.30
C ARG A 90 -4.75 10.23 -4.44
N ALA A 91 -5.90 10.03 -5.10
CA ALA A 91 -6.36 8.68 -5.41
C ALA A 91 -5.39 7.92 -6.35
N GLY A 92 -4.48 8.63 -7.00
CA GLY A 92 -3.44 8.05 -7.86
C GLY A 92 -2.64 6.91 -7.22
N TYR A 93 -2.47 6.92 -5.90
CA TYR A 93 -1.74 5.86 -5.17
C TYR A 93 -2.39 4.47 -5.22
N VAL A 94 -3.68 4.34 -5.60
CA VAL A 94 -4.31 3.02 -5.79
C VAL A 94 -4.17 2.47 -7.21
N ALA A 95 -3.61 3.24 -8.14
CA ALA A 95 -3.55 2.87 -9.55
C ALA A 95 -2.73 1.60 -9.82
N GLY A 96 -1.74 1.32 -8.99
CA GLY A 96 -0.90 0.12 -9.07
C GLY A 96 -1.17 -0.83 -7.92
N GLN A 97 -1.47 -2.11 -8.24
CA GLN A 97 -1.52 -3.19 -7.26
C GLN A 97 -0.24 -4.01 -7.33
N ARG A 98 0.27 -4.44 -6.17
CA ARG A 98 1.52 -5.17 -6.06
C ARG A 98 1.22 -6.65 -5.86
N VAL A 99 1.73 -7.47 -6.76
CA VAL A 99 1.74 -8.93 -6.64
C VAL A 99 3.17 -9.36 -6.34
N THR A 100 3.36 -10.16 -5.32
CA THR A 100 4.68 -10.51 -4.80
C THR A 100 4.90 -12.00 -4.88
N ILE A 101 6.11 -12.38 -5.24
CA ILE A 101 6.59 -13.75 -5.19
C ILE A 101 7.81 -13.73 -4.27
N THR A 102 7.65 -14.27 -3.06
CA THR A 102 8.66 -14.17 -2.00
C THR A 102 9.06 -15.55 -1.53
N ARG A 103 10.37 -15.81 -1.50
CA ARG A 103 10.93 -17.06 -0.98
C ARG A 103 11.22 -16.92 0.51
N VAL A 104 10.67 -17.85 1.30
CA VAL A 104 10.90 -17.97 2.74
C VAL A 104 11.36 -19.41 3.05
N GLY A 105 12.64 -19.60 3.32
CA GLY A 105 13.22 -20.95 3.39
C GLY A 105 13.09 -21.67 2.05
N ASP A 106 12.39 -22.81 2.06
CA ASP A 106 12.12 -23.64 0.88
C ASP A 106 10.76 -23.36 0.24
N GLU A 107 10.00 -22.42 0.79
CA GLU A 107 8.66 -22.06 0.32
C GLU A 107 8.66 -20.81 -0.53
N ILE A 108 7.78 -20.78 -1.52
CA ILE A 108 7.44 -19.62 -2.34
C ILE A 108 6.04 -19.15 -1.95
N GLN A 109 5.94 -17.94 -1.47
CA GLN A 109 4.69 -17.26 -1.14
C GLN A 109 4.30 -16.35 -2.30
N ILE A 110 3.10 -16.54 -2.86
CA ILE A 110 2.48 -15.60 -3.79
C ILE A 110 1.43 -14.84 -3.00
N ALA A 111 1.55 -13.51 -3.00
CA ALA A 111 0.64 -12.63 -2.29
C ALA A 111 0.40 -11.33 -3.06
N TYR A 112 -0.59 -10.56 -2.65
CA TYR A 112 -0.87 -9.25 -3.25
C TYR A 112 -1.43 -8.27 -2.23
N THR A 113 -1.31 -6.97 -2.52
CA THR A 113 -1.94 -5.91 -1.72
C THR A 113 -3.46 -6.03 -1.79
N ASN A 114 -4.13 -5.88 -0.65
CA ASN A 114 -5.59 -5.87 -0.60
C ASN A 114 -6.13 -4.53 -1.15
N PRO A 115 -6.79 -4.51 -2.34
CA PRO A 115 -7.21 -3.25 -2.95
C PRO A 115 -8.27 -2.52 -2.12
N VAL A 116 -9.13 -3.24 -1.41
CA VAL A 116 -10.19 -2.65 -0.58
C VAL A 116 -9.59 -1.96 0.63
N TYR A 117 -8.65 -2.62 1.32
CA TYR A 117 -7.89 -2.03 2.43
C TYR A 117 -7.14 -0.77 2.00
N MET A 118 -6.37 -0.86 0.89
CA MET A 118 -5.60 0.30 0.40
C MET A 118 -6.53 1.43 -0.09
N GLY A 119 -7.66 1.08 -0.70
CA GLY A 119 -8.69 2.05 -1.09
C GLY A 119 -9.23 2.83 0.09
N ALA A 120 -9.56 2.17 1.19
CA ALA A 120 -10.02 2.80 2.42
C ALA A 120 -8.92 3.67 3.06
N ALA A 121 -7.70 3.14 3.21
CA ALA A 121 -6.56 3.85 3.78
C ALA A 121 -6.17 5.13 2.99
N TYR A 122 -6.32 5.09 1.66
CA TYR A 122 -6.06 6.24 0.79
C TYR A 122 -7.34 7.05 0.49
N ARG A 123 -8.39 6.84 1.27
CA ARG A 123 -9.67 7.58 1.21
C ARG A 123 -10.32 7.59 -0.17
N VAL A 124 -10.10 6.53 -0.95
CA VAL A 124 -10.67 6.38 -2.30
C VAL A 124 -12.15 6.07 -2.19
N LYS A 125 -12.97 6.89 -2.84
CA LYS A 125 -14.44 6.76 -2.77
C LYS A 125 -15.03 5.72 -3.74
N ALA A 126 -14.20 5.18 -4.64
CA ALA A 126 -14.62 4.15 -5.56
C ALA A 126 -14.58 2.77 -4.87
N ASP A 127 -15.58 1.94 -5.17
CA ASP A 127 -15.60 0.55 -4.74
C ASP A 127 -14.54 -0.27 -5.52
N LEU A 128 -13.62 -0.88 -4.80
CA LEU A 128 -12.56 -1.72 -5.35
C LEU A 128 -12.82 -3.22 -5.18
N SER A 129 -14.01 -3.61 -4.73
CA SER A 129 -14.38 -5.02 -4.52
C SER A 129 -14.25 -5.84 -5.80
N ALA A 130 -14.66 -5.29 -6.95
CA ALA A 130 -14.52 -5.97 -8.24
C ALA A 130 -13.04 -6.19 -8.64
N VAL A 131 -12.13 -5.30 -8.25
CA VAL A 131 -10.69 -5.48 -8.44
C VAL A 131 -10.17 -6.59 -7.53
N ALA A 132 -10.60 -6.62 -6.27
CA ALA A 132 -10.26 -7.69 -5.33
C ALA A 132 -10.75 -9.05 -5.82
N ASP A 133 -11.97 -9.14 -6.33
CA ASP A 133 -12.53 -10.35 -6.91
C ASP A 133 -11.73 -10.82 -8.13
N SER A 134 -11.35 -9.91 -9.02
CA SER A 134 -10.53 -10.23 -10.20
C SER A 134 -9.14 -10.75 -9.80
N LEU A 135 -8.50 -10.20 -8.77
CA LEU A 135 -7.22 -10.69 -8.24
C LEU A 135 -7.40 -12.08 -7.60
N ARG A 136 -8.48 -12.28 -6.82
CA ARG A 136 -8.83 -13.58 -6.24
C ARG A 136 -9.07 -14.64 -7.30
N GLU A 137 -9.77 -14.30 -8.37
CA GLU A 137 -10.02 -15.20 -9.48
C GLU A 137 -8.75 -15.52 -10.30
N ALA A 138 -7.81 -14.58 -10.39
CA ALA A 138 -6.53 -14.79 -11.06
C ALA A 138 -5.59 -15.69 -10.24
N LEU A 139 -5.38 -15.35 -8.97
CA LEU A 139 -4.28 -15.88 -8.17
C LEU A 139 -4.71 -16.79 -7.02
N GLY A 140 -5.99 -16.74 -6.63
CA GLY A 140 -6.48 -17.31 -5.37
C GLY A 140 -6.46 -16.31 -4.22
N ALA A 141 -7.04 -16.71 -3.08
CA ALA A 141 -7.04 -15.95 -1.84
C ALA A 141 -7.20 -16.93 -0.68
N ASP A 142 -6.09 -17.42 -0.16
CA ASP A 142 -6.08 -18.36 0.97
C ASP A 142 -6.50 -17.64 2.26
N LYS A 143 -5.88 -16.49 2.54
CA LYS A 143 -6.22 -15.65 3.69
C LYS A 143 -5.69 -14.23 3.59
N GLU A 144 -6.33 -13.31 4.30
CA GLU A 144 -5.78 -12.00 4.60
C GLU A 144 -4.73 -12.08 5.71
N TYR A 145 -3.68 -11.26 5.61
CA TYR A 145 -2.60 -11.27 6.59
C TYR A 145 -1.93 -9.89 6.73
N GLY A 146 -1.09 -9.77 7.76
CA GLY A 146 -0.34 -8.58 8.16
C GLY A 146 -0.39 -8.45 9.68
N PRO A 147 -1.19 -7.53 10.24
CA PRO A 147 -1.38 -7.39 11.68
C PRO A 147 -2.19 -8.59 12.26
N GLU A 148 -2.12 -8.74 13.58
CA GLU A 148 -2.91 -9.75 14.29
C GLU A 148 -4.41 -9.42 14.19
N GLU A 149 -4.77 -8.17 14.48
CA GLU A 149 -6.12 -7.64 14.31
C GLU A 149 -6.19 -6.83 13.00
N GLY A 150 -7.33 -6.90 12.30
CA GLY A 150 -7.60 -6.10 11.11
C GLY A 150 -8.01 -4.67 11.48
N LEU A 151 -8.31 -3.88 10.45
CA LEU A 151 -8.89 -2.54 10.59
C LEU A 151 -10.15 -2.44 9.74
N THR A 152 -11.17 -1.78 10.29
CA THR A 152 -12.38 -1.46 9.55
C THR A 152 -12.14 -0.36 8.51
N ALA A 153 -13.04 -0.20 7.55
CA ALA A 153 -12.94 0.88 6.57
C ALA A 153 -12.97 2.27 7.23
N GLU A 154 -13.77 2.44 8.30
CA GLU A 154 -13.83 3.71 9.04
C GLU A 154 -12.52 4.03 9.78
N GLU A 155 -11.88 3.03 10.38
CA GLU A 155 -10.58 3.19 11.03
C GLU A 155 -9.49 3.52 10.02
N LEU A 156 -9.49 2.85 8.85
CA LEU A 156 -8.54 3.10 7.76
C LEU A 156 -8.68 4.51 7.17
N GLU A 157 -9.91 5.00 6.97
CA GLU A 157 -10.15 6.36 6.45
C GLU A 157 -9.58 7.45 7.38
N LYS A 158 -9.52 7.19 8.68
CA LYS A 158 -9.00 8.09 9.72
C LYS A 158 -7.63 7.64 10.25
N TYR A 159 -7.00 6.69 9.56
CA TYR A 159 -5.81 6.02 10.10
C TYR A 159 -4.63 6.98 10.28
N HIS A 160 -4.06 6.91 11.45
CA HIS A 160 -2.70 7.33 11.79
C HIS A 160 -2.20 6.39 12.90
N TYR A 161 -0.91 6.13 12.97
CA TYR A 161 -0.38 5.13 13.88
C TYR A 161 -0.63 5.47 15.37
N THR A 162 -0.30 6.72 15.76
CA THR A 162 -0.50 7.23 17.12
C THR A 162 -0.47 8.75 17.13
N PHE A 163 -0.75 9.36 18.28
CA PHE A 163 -0.73 10.82 18.44
C PHE A 163 0.59 11.42 17.93
N GLY A 164 0.48 12.42 17.06
CA GLY A 164 1.63 13.13 16.47
C GLY A 164 2.26 12.42 15.26
N MET A 165 1.68 11.32 14.77
CA MET A 165 2.06 10.70 13.51
C MET A 165 1.13 11.17 12.39
N GLU A 166 1.65 11.13 11.16
CA GLU A 166 1.01 11.70 9.99
C GLU A 166 -0.20 10.88 9.52
N TYR A 167 -1.19 11.60 9.00
CA TYR A 167 -2.33 11.07 8.26
C TYR A 167 -2.03 10.92 6.77
N PHE A 168 -2.92 10.28 6.03
CA PHE A 168 -2.82 10.11 4.58
C PHE A 168 -2.61 11.41 3.80
N ASP A 169 -3.27 12.50 4.22
CA ASP A 169 -3.23 13.81 3.56
C ASP A 169 -2.05 14.69 3.97
N GLU A 170 -1.27 14.27 4.95
CA GLU A 170 -0.02 14.93 5.37
C GLU A 170 1.16 14.35 4.59
N THR A 171 1.25 14.74 3.32
CA THR A 171 2.26 14.24 2.38
C THR A 171 3.54 15.07 2.42
N ASN A 172 4.66 14.46 2.02
CA ASN A 172 5.90 15.16 1.74
C ASN A 172 5.80 15.86 0.38
N ARG A 173 5.88 17.19 0.35
CA ARG A 173 6.06 17.93 -0.89
C ARG A 173 7.52 17.85 -1.30
N LEU A 174 7.78 17.24 -2.46
CA LEU A 174 9.13 16.98 -2.96
C LEU A 174 9.63 18.10 -3.87
N ALA A 175 8.79 18.57 -4.78
CA ALA A 175 9.12 19.63 -5.75
C ALA A 175 7.84 20.29 -6.30
N SER A 176 8.00 21.40 -7.02
CA SER A 176 6.91 22.07 -7.72
C SER A 176 7.42 22.68 -9.04
N TYR A 177 6.59 22.65 -10.06
CA TYR A 177 6.92 23.07 -11.42
C TYR A 177 5.86 24.03 -11.98
N ASN A 178 6.02 24.50 -13.22
CA ASN A 178 4.99 25.36 -13.82
C ASN A 178 3.85 24.54 -14.46
N SER A 179 4.05 23.26 -14.71
CA SER A 179 3.04 22.40 -15.33
C SER A 179 3.22 20.93 -14.95
N HIS A 180 2.16 20.15 -15.09
CA HIS A 180 2.19 18.68 -14.93
C HIS A 180 3.24 18.04 -15.86
N LYS A 181 3.32 18.48 -17.09
CA LYS A 181 4.28 17.97 -18.07
C LYS A 181 5.74 18.19 -17.62
N GLU A 182 6.05 19.39 -17.09
CA GLU A 182 7.39 19.68 -16.56
C GLU A 182 7.71 18.84 -15.33
N ALA A 183 6.76 18.70 -14.40
CA ALA A 183 6.91 17.87 -13.21
C ALA A 183 7.18 16.40 -13.57
N VAL A 184 6.36 15.82 -14.45
CA VAL A 184 6.55 14.45 -14.94
C VAL A 184 7.92 14.28 -15.62
N ALA A 185 8.33 15.23 -16.46
CA ALA A 185 9.62 15.17 -17.15
C ALA A 185 10.82 15.26 -16.18
N ALA A 186 10.69 16.04 -15.11
CA ALA A 186 11.73 16.17 -14.08
C ALA A 186 11.89 14.85 -13.30
N VAL A 187 10.79 14.25 -12.85
CA VAL A 187 10.82 12.93 -12.16
C VAL A 187 11.42 11.85 -13.08
N GLU A 188 10.97 11.75 -14.33
CA GLU A 188 11.53 10.80 -15.31
C GLU A 188 13.02 10.99 -15.49
N LYS A 189 13.49 12.23 -15.61
CA LYS A 189 14.91 12.55 -15.75
C LYS A 189 15.71 12.13 -14.53
N GLY A 190 15.21 12.41 -13.33
CA GLY A 190 15.86 12.04 -12.08
C GLY A 190 15.97 10.52 -11.91
N LEU A 191 14.88 9.80 -12.18
CA LEU A 191 14.84 8.33 -12.14
C LEU A 191 15.78 7.69 -13.19
N ALA A 192 15.82 8.23 -14.41
CA ALA A 192 16.72 7.75 -15.45
C ALA A 192 18.22 8.00 -15.11
N ALA A 193 18.49 9.02 -14.32
CA ALA A 193 19.85 9.33 -13.83
C ALA A 193 20.17 8.63 -12.49
N HIS A 194 19.28 7.82 -11.93
CA HIS A 194 19.42 7.12 -10.66
C HIS A 194 19.78 8.05 -9.48
N ILE A 195 19.29 9.27 -9.50
CA ILE A 195 19.57 10.27 -8.45
C ILE A 195 19.07 9.74 -7.10
N GLY A 196 19.87 9.91 -6.04
CA GLY A 196 19.52 9.48 -4.69
C GLY A 196 19.39 7.96 -4.51
N GLY A 197 20.07 7.16 -5.33
CA GLY A 197 20.02 5.68 -5.26
C GLY A 197 18.69 5.09 -5.76
N THR A 198 17.91 5.87 -6.54
CA THR A 198 16.57 5.48 -7.00
C THR A 198 16.58 4.88 -8.41
N SER A 199 15.56 4.09 -8.71
CA SER A 199 15.29 3.61 -10.08
C SER A 199 13.78 3.54 -10.32
N LYS A 200 13.36 3.75 -11.58
CA LYS A 200 11.95 3.63 -11.95
C LYS A 200 11.54 2.16 -12.01
N VAL A 201 10.51 1.80 -11.25
CA VAL A 201 9.84 0.50 -11.34
C VAL A 201 8.69 0.58 -12.34
N TYR A 202 7.81 1.56 -12.19
CA TYR A 202 6.66 1.76 -13.08
C TYR A 202 6.27 3.22 -13.20
N ARG A 203 5.41 3.50 -14.16
CA ARG A 203 4.68 4.75 -14.33
C ARG A 203 3.26 4.44 -14.76
N ILE A 204 2.28 5.10 -14.13
CA ILE A 204 0.88 5.07 -14.53
C ILE A 204 0.39 6.51 -14.66
N ASP A 205 -0.01 6.90 -15.86
CA ASP A 205 -0.72 8.16 -16.11
C ASP A 205 -2.21 7.93 -15.88
N ILE A 206 -2.86 8.76 -15.06
CA ILE A 206 -4.27 8.61 -14.70
C ILE A 206 -5.15 9.33 -15.73
N PRO A 207 -5.94 8.58 -16.53
CA PRO A 207 -6.77 9.19 -17.57
C PRO A 207 -7.79 10.19 -17.00
N GLY A 208 -7.94 11.32 -17.66
CA GLY A 208 -8.92 12.35 -17.27
C GLY A 208 -8.54 13.16 -16.04
N SER A 209 -7.35 12.93 -15.47
CA SER A 209 -6.83 13.68 -14.33
C SER A 209 -5.41 14.19 -14.64
N LYS A 210 -4.96 15.15 -13.83
CA LYS A 210 -3.56 15.61 -13.89
C LYS A 210 -2.75 14.90 -12.81
N GLN A 211 -2.86 13.56 -12.76
CA GLN A 211 -2.10 12.73 -11.86
C GLN A 211 -1.27 11.71 -12.64
N THR A 212 -0.02 11.53 -12.24
CA THR A 212 0.88 10.47 -12.71
C THR A 212 1.57 9.89 -11.49
N VAL A 213 1.48 8.58 -11.30
CA VAL A 213 2.18 7.88 -10.22
C VAL A 213 3.39 7.13 -10.77
N PHE A 214 4.49 7.22 -10.02
CA PHE A 214 5.72 6.48 -10.27
C PHE A 214 6.00 5.56 -9.11
N GLY A 215 6.30 4.28 -9.38
CA GLY A 215 6.91 3.39 -8.42
C GLY A 215 8.43 3.53 -8.50
N VAL A 216 9.05 3.67 -7.34
CA VAL A 216 10.46 4.01 -7.19
C VAL A 216 11.12 2.98 -6.30
N SER A 217 12.04 2.19 -6.83
CA SER A 217 12.94 1.36 -6.03
C SER A 217 14.09 2.19 -5.48
N MET A 218 14.54 1.84 -4.28
CA MET A 218 15.62 2.53 -3.59
C MET A 218 16.65 1.53 -3.08
N ALA A 219 17.90 1.73 -3.47
CA ALA A 219 19.03 0.88 -3.05
C ALA A 219 20.24 1.75 -2.75
N ALA A 220 20.80 1.58 -1.56
CA ALA A 220 22.06 2.21 -1.19
C ALA A 220 23.21 1.63 -2.02
N LYS A 221 23.96 2.48 -2.69
CA LYS A 221 25.10 2.11 -3.52
C LYS A 221 26.38 2.74 -2.96
N GLY A 222 27.21 1.91 -2.36
CA GLY A 222 28.50 2.36 -1.81
C GLY A 222 28.40 3.01 -0.42
N GLU A 223 29.52 3.59 0.04
CA GLU A 223 29.63 4.15 1.40
C GLU A 223 28.96 5.52 1.57
N THR A 224 28.61 6.18 0.46
CA THR A 224 28.06 7.54 0.46
C THR A 224 26.53 7.55 0.57
N ASP A 225 25.88 6.44 0.25
CA ASP A 225 24.42 6.36 0.29
C ASP A 225 23.92 6.02 1.69
N ASN A 226 22.81 6.66 2.05
CA ASN A 226 22.18 6.42 3.33
C ASN A 226 21.47 5.07 3.36
N LYS A 227 21.99 4.09 4.13
CA LYS A 227 21.37 2.76 4.26
C LYS A 227 19.91 2.79 4.70
N PHE A 228 19.46 3.83 5.37
CA PHE A 228 18.08 3.96 5.84
C PHE A 228 17.07 4.23 4.72
N MET A 229 17.52 4.52 3.49
CA MET A 229 16.64 4.53 2.30
C MET A 229 16.62 3.19 1.57
N ASP A 230 17.51 2.25 1.90
CA ASP A 230 17.64 0.97 1.24
C ASP A 230 16.47 0.04 1.57
N GLU A 231 15.75 -0.40 0.53
CA GLU A 231 14.58 -1.27 0.69
C GLU A 231 14.92 -2.60 1.35
N SER A 232 16.08 -3.19 1.02
CA SER A 232 16.53 -4.46 1.60
C SER A 232 16.83 -4.31 3.10
N PHE A 233 17.47 -3.20 3.50
CA PHE A 233 17.75 -2.91 4.90
C PHE A 233 16.44 -2.72 5.68
N ILE A 234 15.53 -1.88 5.17
CA ILE A 234 14.25 -1.59 5.84
C ILE A 234 13.46 -2.89 6.01
N MET A 235 13.25 -3.65 4.93
CA MET A 235 12.45 -4.87 4.98
C MET A 235 13.07 -5.96 5.84
N ASN A 236 14.40 -6.05 5.93
CA ASN A 236 15.05 -6.99 6.84
C ASN A 236 14.75 -6.69 8.31
N GLU A 237 14.54 -5.41 8.66
CA GLU A 237 14.21 -4.99 10.02
C GLU A 237 12.72 -5.18 10.37
N ILE A 238 11.81 -4.93 9.43
CA ILE A 238 10.38 -4.85 9.75
C ILE A 238 9.53 -6.01 9.20
N ASP A 239 9.99 -6.71 8.17
CA ASP A 239 9.26 -7.81 7.52
C ASP A 239 9.78 -9.18 7.96
N PHE A 240 9.67 -9.48 9.25
CA PHE A 240 10.23 -10.68 9.88
C PHE A 240 9.20 -11.80 10.12
N LYS A 241 7.91 -11.53 9.97
CA LYS A 241 6.83 -12.52 10.18
C LYS A 241 6.92 -13.68 9.17
N PRO A 242 6.39 -14.86 9.47
CA PRO A 242 6.40 -16.00 8.53
C PRO A 242 5.78 -15.70 7.19
N LEU A 243 4.70 -14.92 7.11
CA LEU A 243 4.14 -14.38 5.89
C LEU A 243 4.73 -13.00 5.63
N ARG A 244 5.35 -12.85 4.46
CA ARG A 244 6.10 -11.64 4.11
C ARG A 244 5.22 -10.56 3.49
N SER A 245 5.32 -9.38 4.04
CA SER A 245 4.62 -8.16 3.61
C SER A 245 5.37 -7.41 2.50
N THR A 246 6.01 -8.14 1.60
CA THR A 246 6.83 -7.60 0.49
C THR A 246 6.07 -6.59 -0.38
N GLY A 247 4.73 -6.69 -0.45
CA GLY A 247 3.86 -5.74 -1.15
C GLY A 247 3.82 -4.33 -0.56
N HIS A 248 4.51 -4.09 0.57
CA HIS A 248 4.82 -2.74 1.04
C HIS A 248 5.61 -1.94 -0.01
N LEU A 249 6.48 -2.58 -0.76
CA LEU A 249 7.32 -1.98 -1.80
C LEU A 249 6.64 -2.02 -3.20
N PRO A 250 7.07 -1.14 -4.13
CA PRO A 250 7.99 -0.01 -3.98
C PRO A 250 7.36 1.20 -3.31
N TYR A 251 8.19 2.20 -2.94
CA TYR A 251 7.69 3.54 -2.60
C TYR A 251 7.21 4.26 -3.85
N GLU A 252 6.48 5.37 -3.65
CA GLU A 252 5.79 6.03 -4.76
C GLU A 252 5.96 7.54 -4.73
N ILE A 253 6.09 8.13 -5.92
CA ILE A 253 5.97 9.55 -6.17
C ILE A 253 4.65 9.79 -6.91
N LEU A 254 3.86 10.74 -6.46
CA LEU A 254 2.69 11.24 -7.17
C LEU A 254 2.96 12.64 -7.73
N VAL A 255 2.88 12.78 -9.04
CA VAL A 255 2.77 14.09 -9.67
C VAL A 255 1.29 14.45 -9.74
N LYS A 256 0.91 15.52 -9.04
CA LYS A 256 -0.46 16.03 -8.96
C LYS A 256 -0.53 17.48 -9.44
N GLY A 257 -1.07 17.69 -10.62
CA GLY A 257 -0.98 19.00 -11.28
C GLY A 257 0.47 19.38 -11.56
N SER A 258 0.96 20.45 -10.97
CA SER A 258 2.35 20.89 -11.05
C SER A 258 3.20 20.50 -9.84
N ASP A 259 2.59 19.93 -8.81
CA ASP A 259 3.26 19.52 -7.59
C ASP A 259 3.70 18.06 -7.65
N VAL A 260 4.83 17.77 -7.04
CA VAL A 260 5.38 16.43 -6.86
C VAL A 260 5.38 16.13 -5.37
N GLU A 261 4.72 15.04 -5.00
CA GLU A 261 4.57 14.64 -3.60
C GLU A 261 4.78 13.14 -3.41
N ALA A 262 5.03 12.72 -2.18
CA ALA A 262 5.01 11.33 -1.74
C ALA A 262 4.26 11.19 -0.43
N LEU A 263 3.66 10.02 -0.18
CA LEU A 263 3.13 9.72 1.14
C LEU A 263 4.25 9.78 2.17
N HIS A 264 3.93 10.30 3.36
CA HIS A 264 4.91 10.35 4.44
C HIS A 264 5.37 8.93 4.81
N GLY A 265 6.68 8.72 4.95
CA GLY A 265 7.26 7.40 5.21
C GLY A 265 6.65 6.72 6.44
N ARG A 266 6.41 7.47 7.53
CA ARG A 266 5.77 6.94 8.75
C ARG A 266 4.34 6.45 8.49
N PHE A 267 3.52 7.21 7.77
CA PHE A 267 2.18 6.76 7.37
C PHE A 267 2.27 5.50 6.50
N ARG A 268 3.16 5.52 5.49
CA ARG A 268 3.31 4.42 4.53
C ARG A 268 3.76 3.12 5.19
N ILE A 269 4.66 3.20 6.17
CA ILE A 269 5.10 2.05 6.97
C ILE A 269 3.95 1.58 7.86
N ALA A 270 3.34 2.49 8.62
CA ALA A 270 2.32 2.16 9.59
C ALA A 270 1.08 1.51 8.98
N VAL A 271 0.60 1.99 7.83
CA VAL A 271 -0.58 1.41 7.17
C VAL A 271 -0.34 -0.01 6.64
N ASN A 272 0.90 -0.39 6.36
CA ASN A 272 1.26 -1.74 5.93
C ASN A 272 1.71 -2.65 7.09
N PHE A 273 2.16 -2.07 8.20
CA PHE A 273 2.64 -2.75 9.39
C PHE A 273 2.01 -2.12 10.65
N PRO A 274 0.67 -2.15 10.80
CA PRO A 274 -0.01 -1.42 11.87
C PRO A 274 0.32 -1.94 13.28
N ASP A 275 0.80 -3.16 13.40
CA ASP A 275 1.24 -3.79 14.66
C ASP A 275 2.78 -3.82 14.82
N LEU A 276 3.53 -3.05 14.01
CA LEU A 276 4.97 -2.93 14.16
C LEU A 276 5.30 -2.29 15.51
N SER A 277 6.04 -3.00 16.35
CA SER A 277 6.46 -2.47 17.64
C SER A 277 7.29 -1.18 17.49
N MET A 278 7.10 -0.24 18.41
CA MET A 278 7.93 0.97 18.46
C MET A 278 9.34 0.68 18.92
N MET A 279 9.55 -0.27 19.83
CA MET A 279 10.84 -0.54 20.48
C MET A 279 11.12 -2.03 20.58
N GLY A 280 12.40 -2.38 20.65
CA GLY A 280 12.87 -3.76 20.76
C GLY A 280 13.54 -4.26 19.48
N GLU A 281 13.66 -5.56 19.37
CA GLU A 281 14.11 -6.25 18.16
C GLU A 281 13.03 -6.13 17.07
N ASN A 282 13.43 -5.95 15.81
CA ASN A 282 12.50 -5.82 14.68
C ASN A 282 11.42 -4.74 14.90
N SER A 283 11.85 -3.52 15.23
CA SER A 283 10.96 -2.43 15.60
C SER A 283 11.15 -1.18 14.75
N PHE A 284 10.20 -0.23 14.83
CA PHE A 284 10.32 1.05 14.16
C PHE A 284 11.58 1.82 14.59
N MET A 285 12.04 1.67 15.85
CA MET A 285 13.26 2.34 16.35
C MET A 285 14.49 1.97 15.51
N ASN A 286 14.56 0.75 14.97
CA ASN A 286 15.69 0.30 14.15
C ASN A 286 15.75 0.99 12.79
N ILE A 287 14.59 1.47 12.31
CA ILE A 287 14.45 2.18 11.04
C ILE A 287 13.99 3.63 11.23
N MET A 288 14.10 4.16 12.45
CA MET A 288 13.62 5.51 12.78
C MET A 288 14.10 6.62 11.81
N PRO A 289 15.34 6.59 11.26
CA PRO A 289 15.77 7.55 10.25
C PRO A 289 15.22 7.30 8.84
N SER A 290 14.60 6.13 8.59
CA SER A 290 14.19 5.75 7.22
C SER A 290 13.14 6.68 6.61
N PRO A 291 12.11 7.16 7.31
CA PRO A 291 11.17 8.12 6.73
C PRO A 291 11.83 9.37 6.14
N ASP A 292 12.80 9.93 6.83
CA ASP A 292 13.53 11.13 6.35
C ASP A 292 14.50 10.78 5.21
N ALA A 293 15.23 9.67 5.31
CA ALA A 293 16.13 9.20 4.25
C ALA A 293 15.38 8.88 2.94
N ILE A 294 14.17 8.32 3.03
CA ILE A 294 13.28 8.08 1.90
C ILE A 294 12.80 9.42 1.31
N LYS A 295 12.31 10.35 2.15
CA LYS A 295 11.91 11.70 1.74
C LYS A 295 13.03 12.40 0.97
N ASP A 296 14.25 12.35 1.50
CA ASP A 296 15.42 12.99 0.89
C ASP A 296 15.73 12.41 -0.50
N SER A 297 15.78 11.07 -0.61
CA SER A 297 16.00 10.40 -1.89
C SER A 297 14.90 10.73 -2.91
N LEU A 298 13.63 10.73 -2.49
CA LEU A 298 12.51 11.08 -3.34
C LEU A 298 12.51 12.58 -3.71
N THR A 299 12.96 13.46 -2.82
CA THR A 299 13.11 14.89 -3.08
C THR A 299 14.18 15.14 -4.14
N LEU A 300 15.35 14.53 -3.99
CA LEU A 300 16.44 14.67 -4.96
C LEU A 300 16.05 14.17 -6.35
N VAL A 301 15.43 12.99 -6.43
CA VAL A 301 15.02 12.42 -7.72
C VAL A 301 13.89 13.21 -8.37
N ALA A 302 13.02 13.85 -7.58
CA ALA A 302 12.00 14.75 -8.07
C ALA A 302 12.56 16.12 -8.55
N GLY A 303 13.85 16.38 -8.37
CA GLY A 303 14.49 17.65 -8.70
C GLY A 303 14.24 18.76 -7.67
N GLY A 304 13.81 18.39 -6.47
CA GLY A 304 13.71 19.30 -5.32
C GLY A 304 15.05 19.54 -4.65
N ASN A 305 15.05 20.47 -3.70
CA ASN A 305 16.21 20.76 -2.86
C ASN A 305 15.97 20.21 -1.45
N LEU A 306 16.99 19.59 -0.89
CA LEU A 306 16.98 19.28 0.54
C LEU A 306 16.99 20.61 1.31
N VAL A 307 15.99 20.80 2.15
CA VAL A 307 15.98 21.90 3.11
C VAL A 307 16.61 21.34 4.37
N ASP A 308 17.70 21.93 4.82
CA ASP A 308 18.22 21.64 6.15
C ASP A 308 17.16 22.10 7.17
N ASP A 309 16.43 21.15 7.74
CA ASP A 309 15.56 21.43 8.89
C ASP A 309 16.46 21.75 10.09
N PHE A 310 16.74 23.07 10.32
CA PHE A 310 17.41 23.60 11.49
C PHE A 310 16.46 23.73 12.68
#